data_50393bc4e2882636800d442f77238d24
#
_entry.id   50393bc4e2882636800d442f77238d24
#
_cell.length_a   1.000
_cell.length_b   1.000
_cell.length_c   1.000
_cell.angle_alpha   90.00
_cell.angle_beta   90.00
_cell.angle_gamma   90.00
#
_symmetry.space_group_name_H-M   'P 1'
#
loop_
_entity.id
_entity.type
_entity.pdbx_description
1 polymer ?
#
loop_
_entity_poly.entity_id
_entity_poly.type
_entity_poly.pdbx_seq_one_letter_code
_entity_poly.pdbx_strand_id
1 'polypeptide(L)'
;MPKRHNSVLLIIPKIPPKSNTLDIEKRGGVCYNKWQGGLIMKDYDLDKTIYNGDSTAHFYFYCLSRRPKMLIHLPATALAGLRYRFGAISKTQFKQTLYRFLTCIGNSEEMVENFWKGHKKNLKRWYLDSKEPTDVIISASPYFLLKDICAQLGVECLMASNVDSATGIYDGENCHGKEKVRRFYEKYPDGRIDEFYSDSRSDDPLARISAKAFLVKGNKIEKW
;
A
#
# COMPACT_ATOMS: atom_id res chain seq x y z
N MET A 1 -8.56 -73.42 23.31
CA MET A 1 -8.03 -72.19 23.96
C MET A 1 -7.77 -71.14 22.89
N PRO A 2 -8.56 -70.06 22.77
CA PRO A 2 -8.31 -69.02 21.77
C PRO A 2 -7.38 -67.92 22.34
N LYS A 3 -6.43 -67.50 21.54
CA LYS A 3 -5.47 -66.43 21.86
C LYS A 3 -6.17 -65.08 21.80
N ARG A 4 -6.09 -64.29 22.89
CA ARG A 4 -6.55 -62.90 22.94
C ARG A 4 -5.54 -62.01 22.24
N HIS A 5 -5.96 -61.33 21.20
CA HIS A 5 -5.22 -60.19 20.62
C HIS A 5 -5.49 -58.95 21.48
N ASN A 6 -4.49 -58.43 22.14
CA ASN A 6 -4.50 -57.12 22.77
C ASN A 6 -4.22 -56.06 21.68
N SER A 7 -5.28 -55.36 21.25
CA SER A 7 -5.18 -54.17 20.46
C SER A 7 -4.86 -52.98 21.38
N VAL A 8 -3.67 -52.46 21.30
CA VAL A 8 -3.29 -51.19 21.97
C VAL A 8 -3.86 -50.06 21.15
N LEU A 9 -4.89 -49.39 21.64
CA LEU A 9 -5.43 -48.17 21.06
C LEU A 9 -4.41 -47.04 21.36
N LEU A 10 -3.72 -46.58 20.34
CA LEU A 10 -2.94 -45.34 20.43
C LEU A 10 -3.93 -44.16 20.49
N ILE A 11 -4.07 -43.55 21.64
CA ILE A 11 -4.79 -42.29 21.82
C ILE A 11 -3.88 -41.18 21.31
N ILE A 12 -4.16 -40.73 20.08
CA ILE A 12 -3.55 -39.52 19.54
C ILE A 12 -4.25 -38.31 20.21
N PRO A 13 -3.53 -37.45 20.95
CA PRO A 13 -4.15 -36.25 21.52
C PRO A 13 -4.62 -35.34 20.38
N LYS A 14 -5.91 -35.05 20.32
CA LYS A 14 -6.47 -34.01 19.46
C LYS A 14 -5.88 -32.66 19.87
N ILE A 15 -5.04 -32.09 19.03
CA ILE A 15 -4.61 -30.70 19.14
C ILE A 15 -5.88 -29.85 18.90
N PRO A 16 -6.29 -28.98 19.83
CA PRO A 16 -7.41 -28.08 19.59
C PRO A 16 -7.04 -27.11 18.47
N PRO A 17 -8.01 -26.72 17.59
CA PRO A 17 -7.76 -25.69 16.61
C PRO A 17 -7.39 -24.40 17.35
N LYS A 18 -6.25 -23.79 16.99
CA LYS A 18 -5.88 -22.46 17.47
C LYS A 18 -6.95 -21.50 16.98
N SER A 19 -7.80 -21.03 17.88
CA SER A 19 -8.74 -19.96 17.61
C SER A 19 -7.92 -18.67 17.42
N ASN A 20 -7.71 -18.24 16.18
CA ASN A 20 -7.25 -16.90 15.87
C ASN A 20 -8.39 -15.92 16.14
N THR A 21 -8.57 -15.52 17.39
CA THR A 21 -9.40 -14.36 17.74
C THR A 21 -8.50 -13.15 17.59
N LEU A 22 -8.73 -12.37 16.52
CA LEU A 22 -8.23 -11.01 16.37
C LEU A 22 -8.97 -10.14 17.40
N ASP A 23 -8.35 -9.84 18.52
CA ASP A 23 -8.84 -8.82 19.43
C ASP A 23 -8.57 -7.43 18.82
N ILE A 24 -9.59 -6.87 18.20
CA ILE A 24 -9.57 -5.51 17.64
C ILE A 24 -9.91 -4.54 18.77
N GLU A 25 -8.91 -3.95 19.40
CA GLU A 25 -9.10 -2.83 20.30
C GLU A 25 -9.24 -1.52 19.53
N LYS A 26 -10.48 -1.00 19.44
CA LYS A 26 -10.76 0.31 18.83
C LYS A 26 -10.53 1.42 19.86
N ARG A 27 -9.39 2.09 19.80
CA ARG A 27 -9.18 3.38 20.48
C ARG A 27 -8.91 4.43 19.41
N GLY A 28 -9.81 5.41 19.28
CA GLY A 28 -9.58 6.61 18.48
C GLY A 28 -9.42 6.42 16.97
N GLY A 29 -10.20 5.52 16.33
CA GLY A 29 -10.21 5.38 14.86
C GLY A 29 -8.96 4.73 14.23
N VAL A 30 -8.00 4.30 15.03
CA VAL A 30 -6.78 3.61 14.60
C VAL A 30 -6.91 2.13 14.98
N CYS A 31 -6.86 1.24 14.00
CA CYS A 31 -6.82 -0.21 14.26
C CYS A 31 -5.43 -0.55 14.82
N TYR A 32 -5.34 -0.74 16.13
CA TYR A 32 -4.18 -1.36 16.76
C TYR A 32 -4.39 -2.87 16.75
N ASN A 33 -3.81 -3.57 15.79
CA ASN A 33 -3.66 -5.01 15.92
C ASN A 33 -2.58 -5.29 16.95
N LYS A 34 -2.98 -5.80 18.12
CA LYS A 34 -2.02 -6.26 19.13
C LYS A 34 -1.33 -7.48 18.55
N TRP A 35 -0.09 -7.29 18.12
CA TRP A 35 0.76 -8.34 17.57
C TRP A 35 1.01 -9.40 18.64
N GLN A 36 0.32 -10.53 18.56
CA GLN A 36 0.62 -11.71 19.38
C GLN A 36 1.17 -12.78 18.44
N GLY A 37 2.51 -12.84 18.43
CA GLY A 37 3.35 -13.96 18.03
C GLY A 37 2.96 -14.81 16.82
N GLY A 38 3.72 -14.73 15.72
CA GLY A 38 3.82 -15.76 14.70
C GLY A 38 3.20 -15.50 13.34
N LEU A 39 2.58 -14.33 13.10
CA LEU A 39 2.17 -13.93 11.75
C LEU A 39 3.34 -13.22 11.03
N ILE A 40 3.60 -13.63 9.82
CA ILE A 40 4.60 -12.99 8.95
C ILE A 40 4.01 -11.65 8.49
N MET A 41 4.70 -10.53 8.75
CA MET A 41 4.34 -9.22 8.25
C MET A 41 5.01 -8.98 6.91
N LYS A 42 4.20 -8.85 5.86
CA LYS A 42 4.66 -8.54 4.51
C LYS A 42 4.24 -7.12 4.14
N ASP A 43 5.22 -6.31 3.77
CA ASP A 43 5.01 -4.94 3.35
C ASP A 43 5.24 -4.79 1.85
N TYR A 44 4.34 -4.07 1.20
CA TYR A 44 4.38 -3.87 -0.25
C TYR A 44 4.31 -2.38 -0.59
N ASP A 45 5.18 -1.93 -1.48
CA ASP A 45 4.84 -0.75 -2.28
C ASP A 45 3.74 -1.09 -3.27
N LEU A 46 3.00 -0.08 -3.77
CA LEU A 46 1.88 -0.35 -4.68
C LEU A 46 2.28 -0.23 -6.13
N ASP A 47 2.74 0.96 -6.55
CA ASP A 47 2.95 1.30 -7.95
C ASP A 47 4.13 0.53 -8.54
N LYS A 48 3.93 -0.09 -9.72
CA LYS A 48 4.88 -0.99 -10.40
C LYS A 48 5.28 -2.22 -9.59
N THR A 49 4.93 -2.29 -8.30
CA THR A 49 5.15 -3.44 -7.42
C THR A 49 4.00 -4.43 -7.49
N ILE A 50 2.87 -4.16 -6.86
CA ILE A 50 1.66 -5.00 -6.92
C ILE A 50 0.64 -4.52 -7.97
N TYR A 51 0.76 -3.29 -8.44
CA TYR A 51 0.00 -2.70 -9.53
C TYR A 51 0.91 -2.48 -10.75
N ASN A 52 0.44 -2.86 -11.93
CA ASN A 52 1.19 -2.72 -13.18
C ASN A 52 1.05 -1.30 -13.73
N GLY A 53 1.99 -0.44 -13.38
CA GLY A 53 2.04 0.97 -13.73
C GLY A 53 2.01 1.87 -12.50
N ASP A 54 1.85 3.15 -12.72
CA ASP A 54 1.72 4.19 -11.70
C ASP A 54 0.24 4.57 -11.56
N SER A 55 -0.35 4.26 -10.40
CA SER A 55 -1.78 4.48 -10.16
C SER A 55 -2.17 5.95 -10.21
N THR A 56 -1.28 6.84 -9.72
CA THR A 56 -1.49 8.29 -9.76
C THR A 56 -1.46 8.81 -11.20
N ALA A 57 -0.50 8.37 -12.01
CA ALA A 57 -0.43 8.76 -13.41
C ALA A 57 -1.64 8.23 -14.20
N HIS A 58 -2.02 6.98 -13.98
CA HIS A 58 -3.21 6.41 -14.62
C HIS A 58 -4.49 7.16 -14.22
N PHE A 59 -4.63 7.51 -12.94
CA PHE A 59 -5.74 8.31 -12.45
C PHE A 59 -5.75 9.71 -13.06
N TYR A 60 -4.58 10.35 -13.17
CA TYR A 60 -4.45 11.65 -13.83
C TYR A 60 -4.97 11.60 -15.29
N PHE A 61 -4.50 10.64 -16.09
CA PHE A 61 -4.95 10.50 -17.49
C PHE A 61 -6.41 10.08 -17.59
N TYR A 62 -6.90 9.27 -16.67
CA TYR A 62 -8.32 8.94 -16.58
C TYR A 62 -9.18 10.19 -16.32
N CYS A 63 -8.77 11.06 -15.41
CA CYS A 63 -9.44 12.33 -15.14
C CYS A 63 -9.33 13.27 -16.35
N LEU A 64 -8.16 13.35 -16.98
CA LEU A 64 -7.93 14.23 -18.14
C LEU A 64 -8.88 13.90 -19.29
N SER A 65 -9.13 12.64 -19.58
CA SER A 65 -10.06 12.23 -20.64
C SER A 65 -11.51 12.65 -20.38
N ARG A 66 -11.88 12.94 -19.13
CA ARG A 66 -13.24 13.34 -18.70
C ARG A 66 -13.36 14.82 -18.36
N ARG A 67 -12.28 15.44 -17.99
CA ARG A 67 -12.19 16.84 -17.52
C ARG A 67 -11.00 17.56 -18.16
N PRO A 68 -11.00 17.79 -19.49
CA PRO A 68 -9.84 18.38 -20.18
C PRO A 68 -9.46 19.79 -19.67
N LYS A 69 -10.38 20.50 -19.01
CA LYS A 69 -10.08 21.79 -18.38
C LYS A 69 -8.97 21.74 -17.32
N MET A 70 -8.64 20.56 -16.78
CA MET A 70 -7.51 20.42 -15.86
C MET A 70 -6.15 20.74 -16.52
N LEU A 71 -6.08 20.79 -17.85
CA LEU A 71 -4.89 21.24 -18.59
C LEU A 71 -4.44 22.67 -18.24
N ILE A 72 -5.33 23.50 -17.67
CA ILE A 72 -4.99 24.85 -17.17
C ILE A 72 -3.85 24.80 -16.13
N HIS A 73 -3.68 23.68 -15.44
CA HIS A 73 -2.61 23.50 -14.45
C HIS A 73 -1.26 23.04 -15.04
N LEU A 74 -1.22 22.67 -16.33
CA LEU A 74 0.01 22.17 -16.97
C LEU A 74 1.19 23.15 -16.91
N PRO A 75 1.04 24.46 -17.20
CA PRO A 75 2.17 25.37 -17.15
C PRO A 75 2.79 25.45 -15.76
N ALA A 76 1.97 25.51 -14.70
CA ALA A 76 2.42 25.53 -13.32
C ALA A 76 3.11 24.22 -12.94
N THR A 77 2.56 23.06 -13.36
CA THR A 77 3.13 21.74 -13.13
C THR A 77 4.47 21.57 -13.84
N ALA A 78 4.60 22.02 -15.09
CA ALA A 78 5.84 21.98 -15.84
C ALA A 78 6.95 22.84 -15.17
N LEU A 79 6.60 24.06 -14.74
CA LEU A 79 7.53 24.92 -13.99
C LEU A 79 7.93 24.28 -12.67
N ALA A 80 7.00 23.70 -11.93
CA ALA A 80 7.30 23.01 -10.69
C ALA A 80 8.19 21.77 -10.92
N GLY A 81 7.97 21.02 -12.00
CA GLY A 81 8.84 19.91 -12.41
C GLY A 81 10.27 20.36 -12.70
N LEU A 82 10.42 21.48 -13.38
CA LEU A 82 11.73 22.07 -13.64
C LEU A 82 12.42 22.50 -12.34
N ARG A 83 11.70 23.20 -11.45
CA ARG A 83 12.24 23.62 -10.14
C ARG A 83 12.62 22.42 -9.28
N TYR A 84 11.82 21.35 -9.30
CA TYR A 84 12.16 20.09 -8.61
C TYR A 84 13.42 19.45 -9.20
N ARG A 85 13.56 19.41 -10.53
CA ARG A 85 14.74 18.86 -11.22
C ARG A 85 16.04 19.57 -10.82
N PHE A 86 15.96 20.88 -10.56
CA PHE A 86 17.09 21.68 -10.08
C PHE A 86 17.20 21.76 -8.55
N GLY A 87 16.43 21.00 -7.81
CA GLY A 87 16.49 20.96 -6.34
C GLY A 87 15.92 22.20 -5.64
N ALA A 88 15.23 23.10 -6.36
CA ALA A 88 14.68 24.33 -5.81
C ALA A 88 13.40 24.11 -4.98
N ILE A 89 12.73 22.97 -5.14
CA ILE A 89 11.55 22.58 -4.36
C ILE A 89 11.62 21.09 -4.01
N SER A 90 10.92 20.71 -2.93
CA SER A 90 10.83 19.31 -2.51
C SER A 90 9.94 18.48 -3.43
N LYS A 91 10.03 17.15 -3.33
CA LYS A 91 9.13 16.21 -4.03
C LYS A 91 7.66 16.40 -3.61
N THR A 92 7.41 16.70 -2.35
CA THR A 92 6.07 17.00 -1.81
C THR A 92 5.49 18.25 -2.48
N GLN A 93 6.26 19.34 -2.55
CA GLN A 93 5.84 20.58 -3.20
C GLN A 93 5.57 20.42 -4.70
N PHE A 94 6.41 19.64 -5.40
CA PHE A 94 6.17 19.31 -6.81
C PHE A 94 4.87 18.53 -6.97
N LYS A 95 4.68 17.45 -6.19
CA LYS A 95 3.46 16.64 -6.25
C LYS A 95 2.20 17.44 -5.87
N GLN A 96 2.30 18.31 -4.87
CA GLN A 96 1.18 19.19 -4.50
C GLN A 96 0.77 20.10 -5.67
N THR A 97 1.75 20.62 -6.42
CA THR A 97 1.44 21.42 -7.64
C THR A 97 0.79 20.54 -8.71
N LEU A 98 1.27 19.32 -8.91
CA LEU A 98 0.66 18.36 -9.83
C LEU A 98 -0.79 18.07 -9.44
N TYR A 99 -1.08 17.83 -8.15
CA TYR A 99 -2.42 17.48 -7.68
C TYR A 99 -3.45 18.61 -7.72
N ARG A 100 -3.08 19.85 -8.07
CA ARG A 100 -4.05 20.94 -8.30
C ARG A 100 -5.15 20.59 -9.32
N PHE A 101 -4.91 19.61 -10.21
CA PHE A 101 -5.94 19.15 -11.12
C PHE A 101 -7.21 18.64 -10.40
N LEU A 102 -7.09 18.20 -9.13
CA LEU A 102 -8.21 17.73 -8.33
C LEU A 102 -9.29 18.80 -8.16
N THR A 103 -8.93 20.08 -8.14
CA THR A 103 -9.91 21.21 -8.12
C THR A 103 -10.81 21.25 -9.35
N CYS A 104 -10.46 20.54 -10.42
CA CYS A 104 -11.21 20.53 -11.68
C CYS A 104 -12.11 19.30 -11.86
N ILE A 105 -11.96 18.26 -11.01
CA ILE A 105 -12.63 16.96 -11.25
C ILE A 105 -14.02 16.86 -10.60
N GLY A 106 -14.35 17.72 -9.62
CA GLY A 106 -15.63 17.70 -8.92
C GLY A 106 -15.68 16.60 -7.86
N ASN A 107 -16.61 15.65 -7.98
CA ASN A 107 -16.72 14.52 -7.05
C ASN A 107 -15.55 13.53 -7.21
N SER A 108 -14.54 13.68 -6.37
CA SER A 108 -13.34 12.85 -6.40
C SER A 108 -13.61 11.38 -6.00
N GLU A 109 -14.57 11.12 -5.11
CA GLU A 109 -14.90 9.76 -4.67
C GLU A 109 -15.50 8.94 -5.81
N GLU A 110 -16.50 9.50 -6.50
CA GLU A 110 -17.10 8.88 -7.68
C GLU A 110 -16.06 8.66 -8.79
N MET A 111 -15.16 9.62 -8.97
CA MET A 111 -14.10 9.54 -9.99
C MET A 111 -13.12 8.40 -9.68
N VAL A 112 -12.74 8.24 -8.41
CA VAL A 112 -11.87 7.13 -7.93
C VAL A 112 -12.56 5.78 -8.06
N GLU A 113 -13.82 5.68 -7.65
CA GLU A 113 -14.60 4.44 -7.78
C GLU A 113 -14.66 3.98 -9.25
N ASN A 114 -15.04 4.90 -10.15
CA ASN A 114 -15.13 4.59 -11.57
C ASN A 114 -13.76 4.31 -12.21
N PHE A 115 -12.69 4.95 -11.73
CA PHE A 115 -11.32 4.63 -12.15
C PHE A 115 -10.97 3.18 -11.82
N TRP A 116 -11.18 2.75 -10.58
CA TRP A 116 -10.81 1.40 -10.16
C TRP A 116 -11.66 0.31 -10.82
N LYS A 117 -12.94 0.57 -11.20
CA LYS A 117 -13.75 -0.38 -11.99
C LYS A 117 -13.03 -0.83 -13.27
N GLY A 118 -12.31 0.08 -13.93
CA GLY A 118 -11.56 -0.20 -15.16
C GLY A 118 -10.10 -0.63 -14.95
N HIS A 119 -9.50 -0.28 -13.81
CA HIS A 119 -8.06 -0.40 -13.60
C HIS A 119 -7.65 -1.53 -12.65
N LYS A 120 -8.58 -2.20 -11.96
CA LYS A 120 -8.31 -3.40 -11.13
C LYS A 120 -7.56 -4.50 -11.88
N LYS A 121 -7.79 -4.63 -13.18
CA LYS A 121 -7.10 -5.61 -14.05
C LYS A 121 -5.59 -5.43 -14.09
N ASN A 122 -5.08 -4.25 -13.68
CA ASN A 122 -3.66 -3.96 -13.61
C ASN A 122 -3.02 -4.45 -12.30
N LEU A 123 -3.80 -4.97 -11.34
CA LEU A 123 -3.24 -5.65 -10.18
C LEU A 123 -2.54 -6.94 -10.64
N LYS A 124 -1.33 -7.15 -10.15
CA LYS A 124 -0.51 -8.28 -10.57
C LYS A 124 -1.01 -9.59 -9.98
N ARG A 125 -1.09 -10.60 -10.83
CA ARG A 125 -1.63 -11.91 -10.46
C ARG A 125 -0.89 -12.55 -9.29
N TRP A 126 0.45 -12.50 -9.30
CA TRP A 126 1.26 -13.07 -8.23
C TRP A 126 0.89 -12.52 -6.84
N TYR A 127 0.57 -11.22 -6.74
CA TYR A 127 0.12 -10.62 -5.48
C TYR A 127 -1.31 -11.08 -5.14
N LEU A 128 -2.23 -11.04 -6.10
CA LEU A 128 -3.62 -11.47 -5.88
C LEU A 128 -3.73 -12.92 -5.38
N ASP A 129 -2.81 -13.79 -5.82
CA ASP A 129 -2.80 -15.21 -5.44
C ASP A 129 -2.13 -15.45 -4.08
N SER A 130 -1.32 -14.52 -3.56
CA SER A 130 -0.54 -14.66 -2.32
C SER A 130 -0.87 -13.65 -1.23
N LYS A 131 -1.77 -12.69 -1.49
CA LYS A 131 -2.13 -11.65 -0.53
C LYS A 131 -2.79 -12.21 0.71
N GLU A 132 -2.52 -11.58 1.83
CA GLU A 132 -3.10 -11.90 3.13
C GLU A 132 -3.74 -10.64 3.76
N PRO A 133 -4.75 -10.79 4.64
CA PRO A 133 -5.35 -9.63 5.34
C PRO A 133 -4.34 -8.84 6.17
N THR A 134 -3.29 -9.51 6.64
CA THR A 134 -2.20 -8.95 7.44
C THR A 134 -1.15 -8.20 6.62
N ASP A 135 -1.25 -8.22 5.29
CA ASP A 135 -0.36 -7.45 4.43
C ASP A 135 -0.47 -5.95 4.72
N VAL A 136 0.67 -5.27 4.64
CA VAL A 136 0.75 -3.82 4.78
C VAL A 136 1.07 -3.21 3.41
N ILE A 137 0.32 -2.21 3.00
CA ILE A 137 0.65 -1.43 1.80
C ILE A 137 1.18 -0.07 2.23
N ILE A 138 2.42 0.25 1.82
CA ILE A 138 3.08 1.54 2.11
C ILE A 138 3.42 2.23 0.79
N SER A 139 2.64 3.24 0.41
CA SER A 139 2.72 3.88 -0.91
C SER A 139 2.88 5.39 -0.87
N ALA A 140 3.63 5.93 -1.84
CA ALA A 140 3.72 7.37 -2.08
C ALA A 140 2.51 7.94 -2.85
N SER A 141 1.58 7.12 -3.28
CA SER A 141 0.32 7.54 -3.91
C SER A 141 -0.68 8.05 -2.87
N PRO A 142 -1.69 8.87 -3.27
CA PRO A 142 -2.63 9.45 -2.32
C PRO A 142 -3.50 8.41 -1.61
N TYR A 143 -3.73 8.62 -0.31
CA TYR A 143 -4.59 7.75 0.49
C TYR A 143 -6.00 7.64 -0.08
N PHE A 144 -6.62 8.77 -0.47
CA PHE A 144 -7.96 8.78 -1.04
C PHE A 144 -8.09 7.93 -2.32
N LEU A 145 -7.01 7.84 -3.12
CA LEU A 145 -6.97 7.03 -4.34
C LEU A 145 -6.91 5.53 -4.03
N LEU A 146 -6.24 5.15 -2.93
CA LEU A 146 -5.91 3.75 -2.64
C LEU A 146 -6.83 3.09 -1.62
N LYS A 147 -7.50 3.86 -0.74
CA LYS A 147 -8.27 3.32 0.40
C LYS A 147 -9.28 2.25 -0.03
N ASP A 148 -10.04 2.53 -1.08
CA ASP A 148 -11.14 1.64 -1.50
C ASP A 148 -10.63 0.39 -2.20
N ILE A 149 -9.57 0.48 -2.99
CA ILE A 149 -8.99 -0.69 -3.64
C ILE A 149 -8.29 -1.59 -2.62
N CYS A 150 -7.60 -1.03 -1.62
CA CYS A 150 -7.00 -1.82 -0.54
C CYS A 150 -8.07 -2.53 0.30
N ALA A 151 -9.17 -1.84 0.63
CA ALA A 151 -10.31 -2.47 1.31
C ALA A 151 -10.90 -3.63 0.49
N GLN A 152 -11.07 -3.46 -0.83
CA GLN A 152 -11.56 -4.52 -1.72
C GLN A 152 -10.58 -5.70 -1.86
N LEU A 153 -9.28 -5.46 -1.67
CA LEU A 153 -8.26 -6.50 -1.61
C LEU A 153 -8.27 -7.24 -0.26
N GLY A 154 -8.99 -6.73 0.73
CA GLY A 154 -8.99 -7.27 2.09
C GLY A 154 -7.75 -6.90 2.89
N VAL A 155 -6.98 -5.88 2.45
CA VAL A 155 -5.81 -5.37 3.15
C VAL A 155 -6.26 -4.36 4.20
N GLU A 156 -5.99 -4.66 5.46
CA GLU A 156 -6.43 -3.82 6.58
C GLU A 156 -5.52 -2.62 6.84
N CYS A 157 -4.27 -2.70 6.45
CA CYS A 157 -3.28 -1.66 6.71
C CYS A 157 -2.78 -0.98 5.43
N LEU A 158 -3.21 0.26 5.24
CA LEU A 158 -2.70 1.17 4.22
C LEU A 158 -2.01 2.36 4.88
N MET A 159 -0.74 2.59 4.52
CA MET A 159 0.01 3.81 4.78
C MET A 159 0.29 4.50 3.46
N ALA A 160 -0.29 5.67 3.25
CA ALA A 160 -0.20 6.38 1.98
C ALA A 160 -0.07 7.90 2.22
N SER A 161 0.23 8.65 1.18
CA SER A 161 0.32 10.10 1.29
C SER A 161 -1.04 10.72 1.59
N ASN A 162 -1.14 11.50 2.65
CA ASN A 162 -2.35 12.24 2.96
C ASN A 162 -2.44 13.44 2.01
N VAL A 163 -3.39 13.37 1.09
CA VAL A 163 -3.68 14.42 0.10
C VAL A 163 -5.17 14.70 0.17
N ASP A 164 -5.53 15.96 0.32
CA ASP A 164 -6.93 16.36 0.24
C ASP A 164 -7.45 16.13 -1.18
N SER A 165 -8.52 15.36 -1.29
CA SER A 165 -9.05 14.88 -2.56
C SER A 165 -9.78 15.95 -3.39
N ALA A 166 -10.07 17.12 -2.82
CA ALA A 166 -10.70 18.24 -3.50
C ALA A 166 -9.68 19.31 -3.95
N THR A 167 -8.64 19.55 -3.16
CA THR A 167 -7.68 20.64 -3.36
C THR A 167 -6.32 20.18 -3.84
N GLY A 168 -5.94 18.92 -3.57
CA GLY A 168 -4.62 18.38 -3.84
C GLY A 168 -3.55 18.81 -2.85
N ILE A 169 -3.93 19.45 -1.74
CA ILE A 169 -3.01 19.88 -0.69
C ILE A 169 -2.59 18.65 0.14
N TYR A 170 -1.29 18.57 0.42
CA TYR A 170 -0.76 17.56 1.32
C TYR A 170 -1.03 17.93 2.77
N ASP A 171 -1.50 16.96 3.54
CA ASP A 171 -1.45 16.98 4.99
C ASP A 171 -0.25 16.16 5.45
N GLY A 172 0.85 16.85 5.76
CA GLY A 172 2.15 16.26 6.05
C GLY A 172 3.01 15.98 4.81
N GLU A 173 3.97 15.07 4.94
CA GLU A 173 4.95 14.76 3.92
C GLU A 173 4.49 13.63 2.96
N ASN A 174 5.06 13.63 1.78
CA ASN A 174 4.88 12.54 0.83
C ASN A 174 5.46 11.22 1.39
N CYS A 175 4.65 10.17 1.45
CA CYS A 175 5.03 8.85 1.97
C CYS A 175 6.06 8.14 1.08
N HIS A 176 7.33 8.60 1.13
CA HIS A 176 8.40 8.18 0.25
C HIS A 176 9.73 8.10 0.99
N GLY A 177 10.55 7.10 0.69
CA GLY A 177 11.88 6.92 1.28
C GLY A 177 11.83 6.80 2.81
N LYS A 178 12.54 7.68 3.53
CA LYS A 178 12.58 7.67 5.01
C LYS A 178 11.21 7.91 5.66
N GLU A 179 10.31 8.62 4.98
CA GLU A 179 8.96 8.87 5.50
C GLU A 179 8.13 7.57 5.61
N LYS A 180 8.35 6.60 4.72
CA LYS A 180 7.75 5.26 4.86
C LYS A 180 8.17 4.59 6.17
N VAL A 181 9.46 4.67 6.52
CA VAL A 181 10.01 4.10 7.77
C VAL A 181 9.41 4.81 9.00
N ARG A 182 9.33 6.16 8.97
CA ARG A 182 8.73 6.92 10.05
C ARG A 182 7.29 6.49 10.31
N ARG A 183 6.47 6.41 9.26
CA ARG A 183 5.05 6.00 9.35
C ARG A 183 4.90 4.55 9.80
N PHE A 184 5.79 3.67 9.37
CA PHE A 184 5.80 2.30 9.82
C PHE A 184 5.97 2.21 11.34
N TYR A 185 7.01 2.84 11.90
CA TYR A 185 7.26 2.82 13.34
C TYR A 185 6.28 3.66 14.17
N GLU A 186 5.66 4.67 13.58
CA GLU A 186 4.56 5.40 14.23
C GLU A 186 3.34 4.51 14.47
N LYS A 187 3.06 3.60 13.53
CA LYS A 187 1.96 2.64 13.65
C LYS A 187 2.34 1.36 14.39
N TYR A 188 3.57 0.92 14.22
CA TYR A 188 4.11 -0.32 14.78
C TYR A 188 5.44 -0.03 15.49
N PRO A 189 5.46 0.57 16.70
CA PRO A 189 6.70 0.96 17.39
C PRO A 189 7.70 -0.18 17.55
N ASP A 190 7.22 -1.38 17.86
CA ASP A 190 8.02 -2.61 18.01
C ASP A 190 7.88 -3.57 16.83
N GLY A 191 7.32 -3.06 15.72
CA GLY A 191 7.01 -3.86 14.52
C GLY A 191 8.27 -4.31 13.79
N ARG A 192 8.20 -5.50 13.18
CA ARG A 192 9.24 -6.07 12.33
C ARG A 192 8.63 -6.43 10.98
N ILE A 193 9.30 -6.03 9.92
CA ILE A 193 8.94 -6.41 8.56
C ILE A 193 9.68 -7.71 8.22
N ASP A 194 8.96 -8.79 7.98
CA ASP A 194 9.57 -10.06 7.60
C ASP A 194 9.95 -10.07 6.12
N GLU A 195 9.06 -9.54 5.27
CA GLU A 195 9.29 -9.46 3.83
C GLU A 195 8.82 -8.11 3.28
N PHE A 196 9.66 -7.47 2.49
CA PHE A 196 9.38 -6.19 1.85
C PHE A 196 9.51 -6.29 0.34
N TYR A 197 8.55 -5.72 -0.41
CA TYR A 197 8.52 -5.75 -1.86
C TYR A 197 8.37 -4.34 -2.44
N SER A 198 9.29 -3.91 -3.31
CA SER A 198 9.20 -2.63 -4.02
C SER A 198 9.86 -2.70 -5.40
N ASP A 199 9.42 -1.84 -6.33
CA ASP A 199 10.04 -1.66 -7.65
C ASP A 199 11.27 -0.75 -7.63
N SER A 200 11.47 -0.01 -6.54
CA SER A 200 12.38 1.14 -6.52
C SER A 200 13.37 1.13 -5.37
N ARG A 201 14.65 1.35 -5.70
CA ARG A 201 15.72 1.60 -4.72
C ARG A 201 15.51 2.87 -3.87
N SER A 202 14.55 3.73 -4.22
CA SER A 202 14.17 4.84 -3.34
C SER A 202 13.60 4.40 -2.01
N ASP A 203 13.15 3.13 -1.92
CA ASP A 203 12.63 2.49 -0.71
C ASP A 203 13.70 1.71 0.09
N ASP A 204 14.98 1.89 -0.25
CA ASP A 204 16.14 1.36 0.51
C ASP A 204 16.00 1.53 2.03
N PRO A 205 15.52 2.68 2.55
CA PRO A 205 15.34 2.82 4.00
C PRO A 205 14.41 1.77 4.62
N LEU A 206 13.33 1.39 3.91
CA LEU A 206 12.40 0.38 4.40
C LEU A 206 12.95 -1.05 4.19
N ALA A 207 13.60 -1.28 3.03
CA ALA A 207 14.28 -2.54 2.75
C ALA A 207 15.33 -2.90 3.80
N ARG A 208 16.07 -1.93 4.33
CA ARG A 208 17.13 -2.13 5.34
C ARG A 208 16.62 -2.55 6.71
N ILE A 209 15.39 -2.22 7.06
CA ILE A 209 14.77 -2.61 8.33
C ILE A 209 13.97 -3.91 8.22
N SER A 210 13.86 -4.46 7.01
CA SER A 210 13.14 -5.70 6.72
C SER A 210 14.08 -6.91 6.83
N ALA A 211 13.57 -8.04 7.33
CA ALA A 211 14.36 -9.28 7.42
C ALA A 211 14.74 -9.81 6.02
N LYS A 212 13.82 -9.67 5.06
CA LYS A 212 14.05 -9.95 3.64
C LYS A 212 13.47 -8.82 2.81
N ALA A 213 14.17 -8.40 1.76
CA ALA A 213 13.66 -7.43 0.83
C ALA A 213 13.79 -7.94 -0.62
N PHE A 214 12.81 -7.58 -1.45
CA PHE A 214 12.69 -8.02 -2.82
C PHE A 214 12.44 -6.84 -3.76
N LEU A 215 13.20 -6.83 -4.86
CA LEU A 215 13.04 -5.87 -5.94
C LEU A 215 12.13 -6.45 -7.02
N VAL A 216 11.04 -5.76 -7.31
CA VAL A 216 10.04 -6.21 -8.30
C VAL A 216 10.26 -5.49 -9.63
N LYS A 217 10.63 -6.22 -10.68
CA LYS A 217 10.81 -5.69 -12.05
C LYS A 217 9.81 -6.35 -12.99
N GLY A 218 8.74 -5.65 -13.32
CA GLY A 218 7.63 -6.27 -14.06
C GLY A 218 7.02 -7.40 -13.21
N ASN A 219 7.10 -8.64 -13.70
CA ASN A 219 6.65 -9.84 -12.98
C ASN A 219 7.80 -10.64 -12.34
N LYS A 220 9.05 -10.17 -12.47
CA LYS A 220 10.20 -10.82 -11.83
C LYS A 220 10.38 -10.26 -10.43
N ILE A 221 10.62 -11.15 -9.47
CA ILE A 221 10.93 -10.83 -8.09
C ILE A 221 12.36 -11.28 -7.84
N GLU A 222 13.25 -10.34 -7.57
CA GLU A 222 14.67 -10.55 -7.34
C GLU A 222 15.00 -10.18 -5.89
N LYS A 223 16.00 -10.78 -5.31
CA LYS A 223 16.48 -10.36 -3.97
C LYS A 223 17.00 -8.91 -4.06
N TRP A 224 16.69 -8.11 -3.01
CA TRP A 224 17.09 -6.69 -2.92
C TRP A 224 18.59 -6.51 -3.05
#